data_926d85746ca60567569c1bdfc7598590
#
_entry.id   926d85746ca60567569c1bdfc7598590
#
_cell.length_a   1.000
_cell.length_b   1.000
_cell.length_c   1.000
_cell.angle_alpha   90.00
_cell.angle_beta   90.00
_cell.angle_gamma   90.00
#
_symmetry.space_group_name_H-M   'P 1'
#
loop_
_entity.id
_entity.type
_entity.pdbx_description
1 polymer ?
#
loop_
_entity_poly.entity_id
_entity_poly.type
_entity_poly.pdbx_seq_one_letter_code
_entity_poly.pdbx_strand_id
1 'polypeptide(L)'
;MQVIDNFLDEKQFDFIHGEITGWKFPWYYQEGKVSVDDGLPSLTHCFFHFSTIESNWFDMLRPIIDKNNMAALRRIKANFDYANLKPRKLALHTDAPDCLESLKTGIFYVNTNNGFTLFENGDKV
;
A
#
# COMPACT_ATOMS: atom_id res chain seq x y z
N MET A 1 13.91 9.15 -4.39
CA MET A 1 13.31 8.20 -3.42
C MET A 1 13.76 8.55 -2.02
N GLN A 2 12.91 8.38 -1.02
CA GLN A 2 13.23 8.57 0.41
C GLN A 2 12.73 7.34 1.17
N VAL A 3 13.55 6.79 2.05
CA VAL A 3 13.19 5.71 2.98
C VAL A 3 13.16 6.30 4.38
N ILE A 4 12.14 6.01 5.15
CA ILE A 4 11.95 6.51 6.51
C ILE A 4 11.68 5.33 7.42
N ASP A 5 12.64 4.97 8.25
CA ASP A 5 12.47 3.96 9.27
C ASP A 5 11.72 4.55 10.48
N ASN A 6 10.98 3.70 11.18
CA ASN A 6 10.20 4.09 12.37
C ASN A 6 9.30 5.30 12.10
N PHE A 7 8.61 5.27 10.95
CA PHE A 7 7.76 6.38 10.51
C PHE A 7 6.66 6.72 11.52
N LEU A 8 6.07 5.75 12.19
CA LEU A 8 5.12 5.92 13.29
C LEU A 8 5.78 5.61 14.63
N ASP A 9 5.21 6.09 15.72
CA ASP A 9 5.55 5.55 17.04
C ASP A 9 5.02 4.10 17.19
N GLU A 10 5.55 3.36 18.15
CA GLU A 10 5.26 1.95 18.37
C GLU A 10 3.76 1.70 18.61
N LYS A 11 3.08 2.54 19.38
CA LYS A 11 1.66 2.38 19.68
C LYS A 11 0.78 2.58 18.46
N GLN A 12 1.10 3.57 17.63
CA GLN A 12 0.40 3.84 16.38
C GLN A 12 0.61 2.70 15.40
N PHE A 13 1.84 2.22 15.29
CA PHE A 13 2.18 1.08 14.43
C PHE A 13 1.46 -0.19 14.88
N ASP A 14 1.54 -0.55 16.16
CA ASP A 14 0.92 -1.76 16.71
C ASP A 14 -0.60 -1.76 16.53
N PHE A 15 -1.23 -0.60 16.69
CA PHE A 15 -2.66 -0.45 16.44
C PHE A 15 -2.99 -0.75 14.97
N ILE A 16 -2.33 -0.08 14.01
CA ILE A 16 -2.59 -0.28 12.57
C ILE A 16 -2.26 -1.72 12.16
N HIS A 17 -1.14 -2.26 12.63
CA HIS A 17 -0.74 -3.64 12.37
C HIS A 17 -1.79 -4.63 12.89
N GLY A 18 -2.25 -4.46 14.14
CA GLY A 18 -3.24 -5.34 14.74
C GLY A 18 -4.58 -5.32 14.01
N GLU A 19 -5.02 -4.14 13.56
CA GLU A 19 -6.27 -4.00 12.80
C GLU A 19 -6.15 -4.65 11.42
N ILE A 20 -5.11 -4.34 10.65
CA ILE A 20 -4.95 -4.86 9.27
C ILE A 20 -4.71 -6.38 9.25
N THR A 21 -4.00 -6.92 10.23
CA THR A 21 -3.73 -8.36 10.34
C THR A 21 -4.82 -9.12 11.10
N GLY A 22 -5.76 -8.39 11.68
CA GLY A 22 -6.87 -8.95 12.44
C GLY A 22 -7.90 -9.69 11.57
N TRP A 23 -8.55 -10.70 12.14
CA TRP A 23 -9.53 -11.55 11.44
C TRP A 23 -10.79 -10.80 10.97
N LYS A 24 -11.07 -9.63 11.49
CA LYS A 24 -12.22 -8.79 11.09
C LYS A 24 -11.92 -7.87 9.92
N PHE A 25 -10.63 -7.69 9.57
CA PHE A 25 -10.28 -6.78 8.50
C PHE A 25 -10.69 -7.36 7.14
N PRO A 26 -11.51 -6.64 6.35
CA PRO A 26 -12.04 -7.18 5.11
C PRO A 26 -11.02 -7.09 3.98
N TRP A 27 -10.70 -8.21 3.39
CA TRP A 27 -9.87 -8.33 2.20
C TRP A 27 -10.72 -8.74 0.99
N TYR A 28 -10.50 -8.10 -0.13
CA TYR A 28 -11.25 -8.34 -1.36
C TYR A 28 -10.36 -8.93 -2.44
N TYR A 29 -10.85 -9.99 -3.08
CA TYR A 29 -10.11 -10.69 -4.12
C TYR A 29 -9.98 -9.83 -5.39
N GLN A 30 -8.78 -9.87 -5.99
CA GLN A 30 -8.46 -9.30 -7.29
C GLN A 30 -7.85 -10.39 -8.16
N GLU A 31 -8.30 -10.51 -9.42
CA GLU A 31 -7.84 -11.55 -10.35
C GLU A 31 -6.37 -11.35 -10.75
N GLY A 32 -5.90 -10.11 -10.77
CA GLY A 32 -4.52 -9.76 -11.09
C GLY A 32 -3.99 -8.64 -10.20
N LYS A 33 -2.68 -8.46 -10.19
CA LYS A 33 -1.98 -7.42 -9.42
C LYS A 33 -1.76 -6.14 -10.22
N VAL A 34 -1.23 -6.26 -11.42
CA VAL A 34 -0.92 -5.18 -12.34
C VAL A 34 -1.95 -5.12 -13.46
N SER A 35 -2.34 -6.28 -13.97
CA SER A 35 -3.42 -6.46 -14.93
C SER A 35 -4.21 -7.72 -14.63
N VAL A 36 -5.44 -7.79 -15.10
CA VAL A 36 -6.32 -8.97 -14.90
C VAL A 36 -5.68 -10.26 -15.42
N ASP A 37 -4.88 -10.14 -16.47
CA ASP A 37 -4.27 -11.29 -17.17
C ASP A 37 -2.88 -11.66 -16.67
N ASP A 38 -2.37 -11.06 -15.60
CA ASP A 38 -1.02 -11.35 -15.11
C ASP A 38 -0.91 -12.70 -14.36
N GLY A 39 -2.04 -13.33 -14.08
CA GLY A 39 -2.10 -14.62 -13.39
C GLY A 39 -1.62 -14.56 -11.93
N LEU A 40 -1.60 -13.38 -11.33
CA LEU A 40 -1.12 -13.13 -9.97
C LEU A 40 -2.26 -12.61 -9.08
N PRO A 41 -3.17 -13.48 -8.62
CA PRO A 41 -4.24 -13.05 -7.75
C PRO A 41 -3.71 -12.42 -6.47
N SER A 42 -4.41 -11.42 -5.99
CA SER A 42 -4.07 -10.70 -4.76
C SER A 42 -5.32 -10.37 -3.96
N LEU A 43 -5.13 -9.96 -2.72
CA LEU A 43 -6.20 -9.38 -1.93
C LEU A 43 -5.91 -7.91 -1.71
N THR A 44 -6.94 -7.07 -1.78
CA THR A 44 -6.81 -5.63 -1.56
C THR A 44 -7.92 -5.10 -0.67
N HIS A 45 -7.66 -3.95 -0.07
CA HIS A 45 -8.69 -3.16 0.62
C HIS A 45 -8.50 -1.68 0.27
N CYS A 46 -9.54 -1.07 -0.29
CA CYS A 46 -9.53 0.35 -0.62
C CYS A 46 -10.09 1.16 0.55
N PHE A 47 -9.30 2.08 1.08
CA PHE A 47 -9.73 2.99 2.17
C PHE A 47 -10.28 4.30 1.63
N PHE A 48 -9.68 4.80 0.55
CA PHE A 48 -9.98 6.10 0.00
C PHE A 48 -9.71 6.14 -1.51
N HIS A 49 -10.63 6.73 -2.28
CA HIS A 49 -10.50 6.86 -3.71
C HIS A 49 -11.24 8.11 -4.22
N PHE A 50 -10.55 8.95 -5.00
CA PHE A 50 -11.08 10.17 -5.62
C PHE A 50 -12.01 10.99 -4.70
N SER A 51 -11.47 11.49 -3.60
CA SER A 51 -12.17 12.33 -2.61
C SER A 51 -13.27 11.61 -1.80
N THR A 52 -13.39 10.29 -1.92
CA THR A 52 -14.38 9.49 -1.20
C THR A 52 -13.73 8.53 -0.23
N ILE A 53 -14.24 8.49 1.02
CA ILE A 53 -13.90 7.46 2.00
C ILE A 53 -14.69 6.21 1.63
N GLU A 54 -13.98 5.12 1.28
CA GLU A 54 -14.57 3.86 0.84
C GLU A 54 -14.69 2.83 1.98
N SER A 55 -14.11 3.13 3.13
CA SER A 55 -14.01 2.16 4.21
C SER A 55 -14.17 2.78 5.58
N ASN A 56 -14.93 2.10 6.46
CA ASN A 56 -15.02 2.45 7.88
C ASN A 56 -13.66 2.32 8.62
N TRP A 57 -12.68 1.68 8.02
CA TRP A 57 -11.32 1.52 8.55
C TRP A 57 -10.39 2.70 8.18
N PHE A 58 -10.90 3.70 7.46
CA PHE A 58 -10.10 4.83 7.00
C PHE A 58 -9.45 5.60 8.15
N ASP A 59 -10.18 5.86 9.24
CA ASP A 59 -9.71 6.70 10.34
C ASP A 59 -8.51 6.12 11.10
N MET A 60 -8.27 4.82 11.05
CA MET A 60 -7.07 4.23 11.64
C MET A 60 -5.78 4.68 10.95
N LEU A 61 -5.88 5.18 9.71
CA LEU A 61 -4.73 5.66 8.92
C LEU A 61 -4.39 7.14 9.18
N ARG A 62 -5.16 7.83 10.02
CA ARG A 62 -4.91 9.25 10.35
C ARG A 62 -3.46 9.52 10.77
N PRO A 63 -2.80 8.70 11.60
CA PRO A 63 -1.41 8.94 11.97
C PRO A 63 -0.45 8.97 10.76
N ILE A 64 -0.70 8.14 9.74
CA ILE A 64 0.08 8.12 8.50
C ILE A 64 -0.22 9.38 7.67
N ILE A 65 -1.48 9.73 7.52
CA ILE A 65 -1.95 10.85 6.70
C ILE A 65 -1.41 12.16 7.25
N ASP A 66 -1.62 12.39 8.54
CA ASP A 66 -1.25 13.66 9.21
C ASP A 66 0.27 13.87 9.22
N LYS A 67 1.03 12.78 9.43
CA LYS A 67 2.50 12.86 9.47
C LYS A 67 3.13 13.14 8.10
N ASN A 68 2.47 12.75 7.02
CA ASN A 68 2.93 13.04 5.66
C ASN A 68 2.65 14.49 5.21
N ASN A 69 1.85 15.25 5.93
CA ASN A 69 1.50 16.64 5.60
C ASN A 69 1.08 16.81 4.11
N MET A 70 0.19 15.91 3.66
CA MET A 70 -0.24 15.89 2.27
C MET A 70 -1.28 16.95 2.00
N ALA A 71 -1.14 17.71 0.90
CA ALA A 71 -2.11 18.69 0.47
C ALA A 71 -3.44 18.07 0.03
N ALA A 72 -3.40 16.88 -0.56
CA ALA A 72 -4.57 16.13 -1.00
C ALA A 72 -4.25 14.63 -1.08
N LEU A 73 -5.29 13.81 -0.92
CA LEU A 73 -5.23 12.38 -1.13
C LEU A 73 -5.91 12.01 -2.46
N ARG A 74 -5.31 11.12 -3.21
CA ARG A 74 -5.93 10.53 -4.39
C ARG A 74 -6.48 9.15 -4.10
N ARG A 75 -5.66 8.27 -3.54
CA ARG A 75 -6.01 6.89 -3.22
C ARG A 75 -5.20 6.36 -2.04
N ILE A 76 -5.84 5.59 -1.20
CA ILE A 76 -5.18 4.76 -0.19
C ILE A 76 -5.75 3.35 -0.29
N LYS A 77 -4.88 2.38 -0.48
CA LYS A 77 -5.24 0.95 -0.47
C LYS A 77 -4.21 0.12 0.29
N ALA A 78 -4.66 -0.94 0.93
CA ALA A 78 -3.79 -2.01 1.38
C ALA A 78 -3.73 -3.11 0.32
N ASN A 79 -2.56 -3.72 0.18
CA ASN A 79 -2.34 -4.91 -0.64
C ASN A 79 -1.87 -6.04 0.27
N PHE A 80 -2.46 -7.21 0.09
CA PHE A 80 -2.01 -8.45 0.73
C PHE A 80 -1.40 -9.35 -0.34
N ASP A 81 -0.16 -9.71 -0.14
CA ASP A 81 0.59 -10.57 -1.01
C ASP A 81 0.84 -11.91 -0.34
N TYR A 82 0.53 -13.00 -1.05
CA TYR A 82 0.82 -14.33 -0.57
C TYR A 82 2.32 -14.56 -0.45
N ALA A 83 2.73 -15.19 0.65
CA ALA A 83 4.11 -15.61 0.82
C ALA A 83 4.52 -16.59 -0.29
N ASN A 84 5.64 -16.31 -0.92
CA ASN A 84 6.25 -17.16 -1.93
C ASN A 84 7.65 -17.60 -1.47
N LEU A 85 8.06 -18.81 -1.85
CA LEU A 85 9.42 -19.28 -1.56
C LEU A 85 10.51 -18.41 -2.18
N LYS A 86 10.19 -17.76 -3.30
CA LYS A 86 11.07 -16.79 -3.98
C LYS A 86 10.28 -15.56 -4.36
N PRO A 87 10.86 -14.36 -4.18
CA PRO A 87 10.24 -13.13 -4.65
C PRO A 87 9.95 -13.21 -6.15
N ARG A 88 8.78 -12.74 -6.57
CA ARG A 88 8.42 -12.63 -7.99
C ARG A 88 8.56 -11.18 -8.43
N LYS A 89 9.19 -10.98 -9.57
CA LYS A 89 9.26 -9.66 -10.20
C LYS A 89 7.95 -9.42 -10.96
N LEU A 90 7.27 -8.34 -10.62
CA LEU A 90 6.11 -7.85 -11.35
C LEU A 90 6.55 -6.96 -12.52
N ALA A 91 5.66 -6.75 -13.48
CA ALA A 91 5.87 -5.75 -14.51
C ALA A 91 5.97 -4.35 -13.89
N LEU A 92 6.88 -3.55 -14.41
CA LEU A 92 6.96 -2.14 -14.03
C LEU A 92 5.67 -1.44 -14.46
N HIS A 93 5.10 -0.66 -13.56
CA HIS A 93 3.88 0.08 -13.81
C HIS A 93 3.86 1.37 -13.00
N THR A 94 3.01 2.27 -13.40
CA THR A 94 2.71 3.51 -12.67
C THR A 94 1.32 3.39 -12.07
N ASP A 95 1.19 3.63 -10.77
CA ASP A 95 -0.09 3.55 -10.05
C ASP A 95 -1.12 4.60 -10.53
N ALA A 96 -0.66 5.63 -11.20
CA ALA A 96 -1.50 6.73 -11.64
C ALA A 96 -0.95 7.34 -12.94
N PRO A 97 -1.09 6.64 -14.07
CA PRO A 97 -0.53 7.05 -15.36
C PRO A 97 -1.06 8.42 -15.85
N ASP A 98 -2.27 8.76 -15.45
CA ASP A 98 -2.94 10.00 -15.88
C ASP A 98 -2.65 11.21 -14.98
N CYS A 99 -1.69 11.09 -14.08
CA CYS A 99 -1.44 12.15 -13.10
C CYS A 99 -0.26 13.03 -13.41
N LEU A 100 -0.49 14.29 -13.00
CA LEU A 100 0.48 15.37 -13.03
C LEU A 100 1.78 15.00 -12.29
N GLU A 101 2.89 15.58 -12.69
CA GLU A 101 4.23 15.40 -12.12
C GLU A 101 4.35 15.61 -10.60
N SER A 102 3.33 16.21 -9.98
CA SER A 102 3.28 16.49 -8.54
C SER A 102 2.78 15.34 -7.66
N LEU A 103 2.30 14.22 -8.26
CA LEU A 103 1.84 13.09 -7.48
C LEU A 103 3.01 12.34 -6.83
N LYS A 104 2.88 12.06 -5.54
CA LYS A 104 3.80 11.22 -4.79
C LYS A 104 3.11 9.93 -4.38
N THR A 105 3.78 8.81 -4.53
CA THR A 105 3.35 7.51 -4.01
C THR A 105 4.18 7.18 -2.78
N GLY A 106 3.50 6.84 -1.67
CA GLY A 106 4.11 6.32 -0.46
C GLY A 106 3.73 4.85 -0.28
N ILE A 107 4.67 4.03 0.16
CA ILE A 107 4.45 2.63 0.55
C ILE A 107 4.76 2.52 2.05
N PHE A 108 3.78 2.04 2.81
CA PHE A 108 3.93 1.75 4.22
C PHE A 108 3.93 0.23 4.43
N TYR A 109 5.07 -0.30 4.84
CA TYR A 109 5.20 -1.73 5.11
C TYR A 109 4.67 -2.05 6.50
N VAL A 110 3.65 -2.90 6.55
CA VAL A 110 2.94 -3.25 7.80
C VAL A 110 3.61 -4.42 8.52
N ASN A 111 4.31 -5.30 7.79
CA ASN A 111 4.95 -6.48 8.36
C ASN A 111 6.31 -6.75 7.73
N THR A 112 7.13 -7.51 8.42
CA THR A 112 8.40 -8.01 7.88
C THR A 112 8.14 -8.99 6.74
N ASN A 113 8.81 -8.78 5.63
CA ASN A 113 8.70 -9.65 4.45
C ASN A 113 10.05 -9.70 3.70
N ASN A 114 10.16 -10.60 2.74
CA ASN A 114 11.32 -10.73 1.86
C ASN A 114 11.08 -10.10 0.47
N GLY A 115 9.97 -9.40 0.31
CA GLY A 115 9.66 -8.63 -0.90
C GLY A 115 10.46 -7.33 -0.97
N PHE A 116 10.39 -6.69 -2.10
CA PHE A 116 11.01 -5.39 -2.33
C PHE A 116 10.28 -4.63 -3.43
N THR A 117 10.39 -3.32 -3.39
CA THR A 117 9.98 -2.45 -4.49
C THR A 117 11.18 -2.17 -5.38
N LEU A 118 11.05 -2.46 -6.69
CA LEU A 118 12.06 -2.19 -7.69
C LEU A 118 11.61 -1.01 -8.55
N PHE A 119 12.48 -0.03 -8.70
CA PHE A 119 12.27 1.15 -9.52
C PHE A 119 12.92 0.98 -10.91
N GLU A 120 12.45 1.75 -11.89
CA GLU A 120 12.96 1.71 -13.28
C GLU A 120 14.46 2.01 -13.38
N ASN A 121 14.96 2.91 -12.54
CA ASN A 121 16.39 3.27 -12.47
C ASN A 121 17.26 2.19 -11.80
N GLY A 122 16.66 1.08 -11.36
CA GLY A 122 17.36 -0.02 -10.69
C GLY A 122 17.45 0.09 -9.18
N ASP A 123 16.99 1.19 -8.59
CA ASP A 123 16.90 1.32 -7.13
C ASP A 123 15.95 0.27 -6.55
N LYS A 124 16.26 -0.15 -5.32
CA LYS A 124 15.53 -1.21 -4.63
C LYS A 124 15.35 -0.87 -3.15
N VAL A 125 14.16 -1.07 -2.65
CA VAL A 125 13.78 -0.93 -1.22
C VAL A 125 13.07 -2.18 -0.76
#